data_f4861362140c00a301b71bb893775ddc
#
_entry.id   f4861362140c00a301b71bb893775ddc
#
_cell.length_a   1.000
_cell.length_b   1.000
_cell.length_c   1.000
_cell.angle_alpha   90.00
_cell.angle_beta   90.00
_cell.angle_gamma   90.00
#
_symmetry.space_group_name_H-M   'P 1'
#
loop_
_entity.id
_entity.type
_entity.pdbx_description
1 polymer ?
#
loop_
_entity_poly.entity_id
_entity_poly.type
_entity_poly.pdbx_seq_one_letter_code
_entity_poly.pdbx_strand_id
1 'polypeptide(L)'
;MLKPSDLDPKSLRLQATRRARNALERDFIAREVEQRMAERLDLIRHVPTIIADIGCGRAAGQPALSARYAQATYLGFDLSAAALRHAQHASAPASMLARAGRWLSQAGGVLTGLRGAAPVAGGAPIFVAADTHKLPLRNSSVDLIWSNLAWHGFVDPLAVVAEWHRVVRPEGLLMFSAFGVDSLRDLLGPQAELVSFPDMHDIGDALVHAGFAEPVMDAERMNLGYRRAEDLIAELRAALGGNALTGRRRSLLGRAVYRRWIDALESRRSADGLIPVVLEIIQGHAWCPSRKRLPEGLSPVTFTPRAVRSGTAPILPPRE
;
A
#
# COMPACT_ATOMS: atom_id res chain seq x y z
N MET A 1 -13.01 -2.96 -12.81
CA MET A 1 -13.34 -3.25 -11.39
C MET A 1 -12.29 -4.21 -10.85
N LEU A 2 -11.60 -3.83 -9.78
CA LEU A 2 -10.58 -4.64 -9.12
C LEU A 2 -11.15 -6.00 -8.69
N LYS A 3 -10.36 -7.05 -8.91
CA LYS A 3 -10.68 -8.43 -8.49
C LYS A 3 -9.65 -8.89 -7.47
N PRO A 4 -9.98 -9.87 -6.61
CA PRO A 4 -8.96 -10.55 -5.83
C PRO A 4 -7.84 -11.06 -6.74
N SER A 5 -6.60 -10.86 -6.33
CA SER A 5 -5.43 -11.26 -7.12
C SER A 5 -5.09 -12.73 -6.87
N ASP A 6 -4.55 -13.40 -7.90
CA ASP A 6 -4.06 -14.79 -7.79
C ASP A 6 -2.74 -14.88 -6.99
N LEU A 7 -2.61 -14.10 -5.92
CA LEU A 7 -1.42 -14.08 -5.07
C LEU A 7 -1.47 -15.17 -3.99
N ASP A 8 -0.32 -15.81 -3.77
CA ASP A 8 -0.12 -16.77 -2.69
C ASP A 8 0.33 -16.05 -1.40
N PRO A 9 -0.51 -16.00 -0.33
CA PRO A 9 -0.20 -15.27 0.89
C PRO A 9 1.10 -15.74 1.57
N LYS A 10 1.43 -17.04 1.48
CA LYS A 10 2.68 -17.58 2.02
C LYS A 10 3.88 -17.04 1.27
N SER A 11 3.76 -16.97 -0.06
CA SER A 11 4.81 -16.41 -0.92
C SER A 11 5.02 -14.93 -0.66
N LEU A 12 3.95 -14.16 -0.52
CA LEU A 12 4.03 -12.74 -0.19
C LEU A 12 4.79 -12.49 1.12
N ARG A 13 4.47 -13.21 2.19
CA ARG A 13 5.20 -13.11 3.47
C ARG A 13 6.68 -13.44 3.33
N LEU A 14 7.01 -14.50 2.60
CA LEU A 14 8.39 -14.88 2.36
C LEU A 14 9.13 -13.82 1.55
N GLN A 15 8.50 -13.27 0.53
CA GLN A 15 9.08 -12.24 -0.31
C GLN A 15 9.24 -10.90 0.43
N ALA A 16 8.26 -10.49 1.22
CA ALA A 16 8.37 -9.32 2.08
C ALA A 16 9.58 -9.45 3.04
N THR A 17 9.79 -10.65 3.61
CA THR A 17 10.96 -10.92 4.45
C THR A 17 12.28 -10.87 3.67
N ARG A 18 12.32 -11.39 2.44
CA ARG A 18 13.52 -11.34 1.57
C ARG A 18 13.82 -9.91 1.11
N ARG A 19 12.78 -9.15 0.74
CA ARG A 19 12.94 -7.72 0.41
C ARG A 19 13.59 -6.96 1.55
N ALA A 20 13.09 -7.13 2.76
CA ALA A 20 13.64 -6.45 3.94
C ALA A 20 15.14 -6.67 4.15
N ARG A 21 15.64 -7.86 3.78
CA ARG A 21 17.08 -8.19 3.87
C ARG A 21 17.90 -7.58 2.73
N ASN A 22 17.33 -7.49 1.52
CA ASN A 22 18.05 -7.08 0.32
C ASN A 22 17.96 -5.57 0.05
N ALA A 23 17.00 -4.87 0.64
CA ALA A 23 16.72 -3.45 0.39
C ALA A 23 17.63 -2.48 1.16
N LEU A 24 18.70 -2.95 1.82
CA LEU A 24 19.57 -2.07 2.61
C LEU A 24 20.24 -0.95 1.78
N GLU A 25 20.42 -1.19 0.48
CA GLU A 25 21.10 -0.26 -0.43
C GLU A 25 20.28 0.06 -1.69
N ARG A 26 19.05 -0.48 -1.82
CA ARG A 26 18.27 -0.45 -3.06
C ARG A 26 16.80 -0.17 -2.78
N ASP A 27 16.51 1.05 -2.34
CA ASP A 27 15.15 1.52 -2.07
C ASP A 27 14.87 2.87 -2.77
N PHE A 28 15.63 3.16 -3.84
CA PHE A 28 15.55 4.42 -4.57
C PHE A 28 14.13 4.69 -5.07
N ILE A 29 13.49 3.72 -5.74
CA ILE A 29 12.13 3.87 -6.29
C ILE A 29 11.15 4.20 -5.15
N ALA A 30 11.20 3.45 -4.05
CA ALA A 30 10.28 3.66 -2.94
C ALA A 30 10.49 5.03 -2.27
N ARG A 31 11.73 5.47 -2.10
CA ARG A 31 12.04 6.79 -1.52
C ARG A 31 11.66 7.94 -2.43
N GLU A 32 11.90 7.81 -3.72
CA GLU A 32 11.55 8.83 -4.71
C GLU A 32 10.02 9.04 -4.75
N VAL A 33 9.25 7.95 -4.78
CA VAL A 33 7.78 8.03 -4.75
C VAL A 33 7.29 8.56 -3.40
N GLU A 34 7.90 8.16 -2.30
CA GLU A 34 7.62 8.66 -0.96
C GLU A 34 7.80 10.17 -0.86
N GLN A 35 8.90 10.69 -1.40
CA GLN A 35 9.16 12.13 -1.41
C GLN A 35 8.08 12.88 -2.20
N ARG A 36 7.73 12.40 -3.40
CA ARG A 36 6.66 13.01 -4.21
C ARG A 36 5.31 12.98 -3.52
N MET A 37 4.98 11.89 -2.83
CA MET A 37 3.78 11.84 -1.99
C MET A 37 3.83 12.86 -0.86
N ALA A 38 4.97 13.01 -0.19
CA ALA A 38 5.13 13.96 0.92
C ALA A 38 4.99 15.42 0.45
N GLU A 39 5.50 15.76 -0.73
CA GLU A 39 5.36 17.09 -1.34
C GLU A 39 3.89 17.45 -1.61
N ARG A 40 3.04 16.47 -1.94
CA ARG A 40 1.59 16.70 -2.10
C ARG A 40 0.89 17.14 -0.83
N LEU A 41 1.39 16.74 0.34
CA LEU A 41 0.87 17.20 1.62
C LEU A 41 1.02 18.73 1.82
N ASP A 42 1.89 19.41 1.05
CA ASP A 42 2.03 20.87 1.10
C ASP A 42 0.77 21.58 0.59
N LEU A 43 0.00 20.92 -0.26
CA LEU A 43 -1.25 21.41 -0.84
C LEU A 43 -2.47 21.06 0.02
N ILE A 44 -2.31 20.21 1.03
CA ILE A 44 -3.41 19.66 1.84
C ILE A 44 -3.33 20.19 3.26
N ARG A 45 -4.39 20.92 3.68
CA ARG A 45 -4.51 21.41 5.05
C ARG A 45 -5.11 20.32 5.94
N HIS A 46 -4.24 19.46 6.48
CA HIS A 46 -4.63 18.40 7.41
C HIS A 46 -3.59 18.28 8.52
N VAL A 47 -4.04 18.16 9.76
CA VAL A 47 -3.17 18.04 10.95
C VAL A 47 -3.54 16.75 11.68
N PRO A 48 -2.96 15.61 11.28
CA PRO A 48 -3.26 14.33 11.92
C PRO A 48 -2.65 14.26 13.32
N THR A 49 -3.32 13.57 14.22
CA THR A 49 -2.80 13.16 15.53
C THR A 49 -2.33 11.72 15.54
N ILE A 50 -2.89 10.88 14.66
CA ILE A 50 -2.51 9.48 14.48
C ILE A 50 -2.35 9.19 12.98
N ILE A 51 -1.16 8.76 12.61
CA ILE A 51 -0.79 8.36 11.25
C ILE A 51 -0.64 6.84 11.22
N ALA A 52 -1.33 6.17 10.29
CA ALA A 52 -1.15 4.75 10.00
C ALA A 52 -0.46 4.57 8.66
N ASP A 53 0.81 4.14 8.65
CA ASP A 53 1.55 3.78 7.45
C ASP A 53 1.36 2.28 7.18
N ILE A 54 0.61 1.97 6.13
CA ILE A 54 0.16 0.60 5.82
C ILE A 54 0.96 0.03 4.65
N GLY A 55 1.64 -1.09 4.90
CA GLY A 55 2.66 -1.63 4.01
C GLY A 55 3.96 -0.84 4.12
N CYS A 56 4.25 -0.32 5.31
CA CYS A 56 5.36 0.61 5.55
C CYS A 56 6.76 0.04 5.23
N GLY A 57 6.90 -1.27 5.09
CA GLY A 57 8.18 -1.90 4.83
C GLY A 57 9.22 -1.52 5.88
N ARG A 58 10.23 -0.77 5.47
CA ARG A 58 11.29 -0.22 6.34
C ARG A 58 10.99 1.19 6.83
N ALA A 59 9.77 1.66 6.60
CA ALA A 59 9.26 2.97 7.00
C ALA A 59 10.08 4.15 6.44
N ALA A 60 10.31 4.14 5.13
CA ALA A 60 11.05 5.20 4.44
C ALA A 60 10.40 6.59 4.63
N GLY A 61 9.07 6.65 4.71
CA GLY A 61 8.30 7.88 4.92
C GLY A 61 8.27 8.38 6.36
N GLN A 62 8.59 7.52 7.33
CA GLN A 62 8.49 7.88 8.75
C GLN A 62 9.27 9.16 9.11
N PRO A 63 10.51 9.39 8.66
CA PRO A 63 11.24 10.60 9.02
C PRO A 63 10.54 11.87 8.51
N ALA A 64 10.09 11.88 7.26
CA ALA A 64 9.41 13.03 6.66
C ALA A 64 8.06 13.32 7.33
N LEU A 65 7.25 12.27 7.54
CA LEU A 65 5.95 12.39 8.22
C LEU A 65 6.10 12.85 9.67
N SER A 66 7.10 12.33 10.41
CA SER A 66 7.35 12.76 11.78
C SER A 66 7.93 14.16 11.90
N ALA A 67 8.73 14.60 10.92
CA ALA A 67 9.22 15.98 10.88
C ALA A 67 8.07 16.96 10.59
N ARG A 68 7.17 16.61 9.67
CA ARG A 68 6.01 17.44 9.32
C ARG A 68 4.97 17.49 10.41
N TYR A 69 4.68 16.36 11.04
CA TYR A 69 3.64 16.19 12.06
C TYR A 69 4.25 15.74 13.39
N ALA A 70 5.10 16.61 13.96
CA ALA A 70 5.89 16.30 15.15
C ALA A 70 5.06 15.89 16.38
N GLN A 71 3.78 16.27 16.44
CA GLN A 71 2.86 15.89 17.50
C GLN A 71 2.05 14.62 17.20
N ALA A 72 2.15 14.09 15.97
CA ALA A 72 1.42 12.88 15.60
C ALA A 72 2.09 11.62 16.13
N THR A 73 1.28 10.64 16.49
CA THR A 73 1.74 9.27 16.74
C THR A 73 1.83 8.53 15.42
N TYR A 74 3.01 8.03 15.07
CA TYR A 74 3.22 7.23 13.88
C TYR A 74 3.10 5.73 14.20
N LEU A 75 2.25 5.05 13.41
CA LEU A 75 2.00 3.61 13.48
C LEU A 75 2.36 2.98 12.14
N GLY A 76 3.39 2.14 12.09
CA GLY A 76 3.80 1.41 10.89
C GLY A 76 3.32 -0.04 10.90
N PHE A 77 2.63 -0.46 9.84
CA PHE A 77 2.11 -1.83 9.67
C PHE A 77 2.72 -2.49 8.45
N ASP A 78 3.23 -3.70 8.60
CA ASP A 78 3.72 -4.53 7.49
C ASP A 78 3.60 -6.03 7.80
N LEU A 79 3.51 -6.86 6.77
CA LEU A 79 3.52 -8.32 6.90
C LEU A 79 4.89 -8.86 7.35
N SER A 80 5.97 -8.12 7.09
CA SER A 80 7.33 -8.53 7.35
C SER A 80 7.86 -8.03 8.68
N ALA A 81 7.81 -8.87 9.70
CA ALA A 81 8.48 -8.58 10.98
C ALA A 81 9.97 -8.25 10.82
N ALA A 82 10.64 -8.73 9.75
CA ALA A 82 12.04 -8.40 9.48
C ALA A 82 12.18 -6.94 9.01
N ALA A 83 11.29 -6.46 8.13
CA ALA A 83 11.26 -5.06 7.70
C ALA A 83 11.02 -4.13 8.88
N LEU A 84 10.04 -4.46 9.72
CA LEU A 84 9.70 -3.67 10.91
C LEU A 84 10.84 -3.60 11.93
N ARG A 85 11.60 -4.68 12.12
CA ARG A 85 12.81 -4.63 12.96
C ARG A 85 13.84 -3.64 12.43
N HIS A 86 14.05 -3.59 11.11
CA HIS A 86 14.93 -2.59 10.50
C HIS A 86 14.40 -1.16 10.71
N ALA A 87 13.10 -0.94 10.48
CA ALA A 87 12.45 0.35 10.73
C ALA A 87 12.62 0.79 12.18
N GLN A 88 12.38 -0.11 13.13
CA GLN A 88 12.53 0.14 14.56
C GLN A 88 13.96 0.50 14.96
N HIS A 89 14.96 -0.18 14.40
CA HIS A 89 16.37 0.14 14.64
C HIS A 89 16.75 1.50 14.06
N ALA A 90 16.30 1.82 12.84
CA ALA A 90 16.57 3.09 12.19
C ALA A 90 15.94 4.29 12.93
N SER A 91 14.76 4.09 13.51
CA SER A 91 14.02 5.11 14.25
C SER A 91 14.39 5.21 15.74
N ALA A 92 15.31 4.38 16.21
CA ALA A 92 15.68 4.35 17.64
C ALA A 92 16.52 5.59 18.02
N PRO A 93 16.15 6.31 19.08
CA PRO A 93 17.01 7.37 19.62
C PRO A 93 18.35 6.79 20.09
N ALA A 94 19.42 7.57 19.96
CA ALA A 94 20.80 7.15 20.24
C ALA A 94 21.05 6.63 21.68
N SER A 95 20.17 6.87 22.65
CA SER A 95 20.28 6.39 24.02
C SER A 95 19.43 5.16 24.30
N MET A 96 20.06 4.08 24.73
CA MET A 96 19.39 2.81 25.08
C MET A 96 18.38 2.93 26.25
N LEU A 97 18.60 3.81 27.20
CA LEU A 97 17.74 4.03 28.39
C LEU A 97 16.38 4.65 28.03
N ALA A 98 16.32 5.47 26.98
CA ALA A 98 15.06 6.04 26.49
C ALA A 98 14.16 5.00 25.78
N ARG A 99 14.71 3.85 25.38
CA ARG A 99 14.00 2.77 24.64
C ARG A 99 13.10 1.93 25.54
N ALA A 100 13.56 1.54 26.72
CA ALA A 100 12.84 0.63 27.60
C ALA A 100 11.62 1.28 28.28
N GLY A 101 11.73 2.55 28.69
CA GLY A 101 10.65 3.25 29.37
C GLY A 101 9.48 3.65 28.46
N ARG A 102 9.75 3.92 27.18
CA ARG A 102 8.73 4.34 26.19
C ARG A 102 7.91 3.18 25.63
N TRP A 103 8.51 2.00 25.50
CA TRP A 103 7.81 0.82 24.98
C TRP A 103 6.65 0.37 25.88
N LEU A 104 6.84 0.41 27.20
CA LEU A 104 5.83 0.01 28.18
C LEU A 104 4.65 0.99 28.30
N SER A 105 4.89 2.29 28.06
CA SER A 105 3.83 3.30 28.17
C SER A 105 2.97 3.50 26.92
N GLN A 106 3.48 3.17 25.72
CA GLN A 106 2.82 3.48 24.45
C GLN A 106 2.08 2.30 23.82
N ALA A 107 2.52 1.06 24.03
CA ALA A 107 1.93 -0.11 23.38
C ALA A 107 0.52 -0.48 23.92
N GLY A 108 0.14 -0.04 25.11
CA GLY A 108 -1.07 -0.50 25.78
C GLY A 108 -2.39 0.07 25.29
N GLY A 109 -2.40 1.26 24.71
CA GLY A 109 -3.67 2.00 24.51
C GLY A 109 -4.33 1.86 23.15
N VAL A 110 -3.55 1.75 22.07
CA VAL A 110 -4.06 1.78 20.69
C VAL A 110 -4.30 0.37 20.11
N LEU A 111 -3.49 -0.61 20.51
CA LEU A 111 -3.42 -1.90 19.84
C LEU A 111 -4.43 -2.95 20.29
N THR A 112 -4.93 -2.93 21.49
CA THR A 112 -5.68 -4.10 22.02
C THR A 112 -7.08 -3.82 22.52
N GLY A 113 -7.64 -2.65 22.27
CA GLY A 113 -8.93 -2.35 22.84
C GLY A 113 -8.92 -2.20 24.38
N LEU A 114 -7.74 -2.22 25.00
CA LEU A 114 -7.58 -1.97 26.42
C LEU A 114 -7.90 -0.51 26.74
N ARG A 115 -8.86 -0.32 27.61
CA ARG A 115 -9.35 0.98 28.05
C ARG A 115 -8.21 1.75 28.77
N GLY A 116 -7.88 2.95 28.27
CA GLY A 116 -7.40 3.98 29.17
C GLY A 116 -6.11 4.75 28.87
N ALA A 117 -5.25 4.38 27.92
CA ALA A 117 -4.08 5.20 27.60
C ALA A 117 -4.26 5.86 26.21
N ALA A 118 -4.36 7.19 26.20
CA ALA A 118 -4.24 7.97 24.97
C ALA A 118 -2.79 7.84 24.42
N PRO A 119 -2.60 7.79 23.08
CA PRO A 119 -1.27 7.87 22.50
C PRO A 119 -0.57 9.13 23.01
N VAL A 120 0.68 9.01 23.43
CA VAL A 120 1.47 10.18 23.82
C VAL A 120 1.86 10.91 22.55
N ALA A 121 1.34 12.11 22.34
CA ALA A 121 1.63 12.95 21.18
C ALA A 121 3.16 13.11 21.01
N GLY A 122 3.65 12.95 19.79
CA GLY A 122 5.08 13.07 19.48
C GLY A 122 5.97 11.93 20.03
N GLY A 123 5.39 10.77 20.33
CA GLY A 123 6.13 9.60 20.82
C GLY A 123 7.00 8.93 19.75
N ALA A 124 7.82 7.95 20.19
CA ALA A 124 8.58 7.11 19.26
C ALA A 124 7.60 6.33 18.34
N PRO A 125 7.96 6.10 17.06
CA PRO A 125 7.15 5.35 16.14
C PRO A 125 6.91 3.92 16.65
N ILE A 126 5.70 3.39 16.40
CA ILE A 126 5.28 2.06 16.79
C ILE A 126 5.15 1.21 15.54
N PHE A 127 5.78 0.04 15.52
CA PHE A 127 5.76 -0.89 14.39
C PHE A 127 5.08 -2.20 14.76
N VAL A 128 4.11 -2.63 13.95
CA VAL A 128 3.27 -3.79 14.21
C VAL A 128 3.22 -4.71 13.00
N ALA A 129 3.57 -5.98 13.19
CA ALA A 129 3.39 -6.99 12.15
C ALA A 129 1.90 -7.33 12.04
N ALA A 130 1.29 -6.95 10.92
CA ALA A 130 -0.14 -7.11 10.69
C ALA A 130 -0.45 -7.41 9.22
N ASP A 131 -1.59 -8.05 9.02
CA ASP A 131 -2.20 -8.22 7.72
C ASP A 131 -3.00 -6.94 7.38
N THR A 132 -2.75 -6.38 6.20
CA THR A 132 -3.42 -5.17 5.72
C THR A 132 -4.92 -5.34 5.53
N HIS A 133 -5.40 -6.59 5.37
CA HIS A 133 -6.82 -6.90 5.27
C HIS A 133 -7.54 -6.85 6.63
N LYS A 134 -6.80 -6.88 7.74
CA LYS A 134 -7.36 -6.85 9.09
C LYS A 134 -6.38 -6.19 10.05
N LEU A 135 -6.45 -4.89 10.12
CA LEU A 135 -5.58 -4.09 10.98
C LEU A 135 -6.00 -4.20 12.45
N PRO A 136 -5.06 -4.30 13.40
CA PRO A 136 -5.35 -4.31 14.82
C PRO A 136 -5.68 -2.90 15.34
N LEU A 137 -6.57 -2.21 14.64
CA LEU A 137 -7.02 -0.85 14.91
C LEU A 137 -8.55 -0.83 15.12
N ARG A 138 -9.00 0.09 15.96
CA ARG A 138 -10.45 0.34 16.14
C ARG A 138 -11.00 1.07 14.93
N ASN A 139 -12.33 1.00 14.78
CA ASN A 139 -13.04 1.82 13.80
C ASN A 139 -12.79 3.31 14.09
N SER A 140 -12.62 4.10 13.04
CA SER A 140 -12.49 5.55 13.14
C SER A 140 -11.44 5.97 14.17
N SER A 141 -10.23 5.41 14.10
CA SER A 141 -9.16 5.62 15.09
C SER A 141 -7.93 6.33 14.56
N VAL A 142 -7.77 6.48 13.25
CA VAL A 142 -6.63 7.16 12.62
C VAL A 142 -7.06 8.38 11.81
N ASP A 143 -6.22 9.40 11.76
CA ASP A 143 -6.50 10.64 11.05
C ASP A 143 -5.90 10.65 9.64
N LEU A 144 -4.75 10.00 9.45
CA LEU A 144 -4.08 9.87 8.16
C LEU A 144 -3.69 8.42 7.93
N ILE A 145 -4.17 7.86 6.81
CA ILE A 145 -3.64 6.62 6.26
C ILE A 145 -2.62 7.00 5.19
N TRP A 146 -1.43 6.40 5.31
CA TRP A 146 -0.34 6.50 4.36
C TRP A 146 -0.02 5.13 3.81
N SER A 147 0.13 4.98 2.49
CA SER A 147 0.45 3.69 1.87
C SER A 147 1.26 3.90 0.60
N ASN A 148 2.58 3.70 0.68
CA ASN A 148 3.48 3.90 -0.45
C ASN A 148 3.78 2.57 -1.15
N LEU A 149 3.43 2.47 -2.44
CA LEU A 149 3.72 1.34 -3.35
C LEU A 149 3.37 -0.04 -2.76
N ALA A 150 2.28 -0.16 -1.99
CA ALA A 150 1.90 -1.41 -1.34
C ALA A 150 0.86 -2.23 -2.14
N TRP A 151 0.15 -1.63 -3.10
CA TRP A 151 -1.00 -2.23 -3.80
C TRP A 151 -0.71 -3.57 -4.46
N HIS A 152 0.46 -3.73 -5.06
CA HIS A 152 0.86 -4.97 -5.74
C HIS A 152 0.99 -6.18 -4.79
N GLY A 153 0.95 -5.95 -3.49
CA GLY A 153 0.97 -6.98 -2.44
C GLY A 153 -0.40 -7.32 -1.86
N PHE A 154 -1.49 -6.69 -2.32
CA PHE A 154 -2.83 -6.94 -1.79
C PHE A 154 -3.47 -8.14 -2.48
N VAL A 155 -3.82 -9.16 -1.71
CA VAL A 155 -4.53 -10.35 -2.20
C VAL A 155 -5.95 -9.97 -2.60
N ASP A 156 -6.62 -9.19 -1.79
CA ASP A 156 -7.94 -8.61 -2.04
C ASP A 156 -7.89 -7.08 -1.85
N PRO A 157 -7.65 -6.31 -2.91
CA PRO A 157 -7.58 -4.86 -2.82
C PRO A 157 -8.87 -4.21 -2.31
N LEU A 158 -10.04 -4.76 -2.65
CA LEU A 158 -11.32 -4.23 -2.19
C LEU A 158 -11.48 -4.38 -0.68
N ALA A 159 -11.10 -5.53 -0.14
CA ALA A 159 -11.11 -5.77 1.30
C ALA A 159 -10.13 -4.85 2.04
N VAL A 160 -8.96 -4.58 1.44
CA VAL A 160 -7.98 -3.64 2.01
C VAL A 160 -8.53 -2.22 2.05
N VAL A 161 -9.13 -1.75 0.96
CA VAL A 161 -9.71 -0.39 0.90
C VAL A 161 -10.89 -0.26 1.88
N ALA A 162 -11.73 -1.29 2.01
CA ALA A 162 -12.80 -1.32 3.01
C ALA A 162 -12.24 -1.27 4.45
N GLU A 163 -11.11 -1.95 4.71
CA GLU A 163 -10.44 -1.90 6.00
C GLU A 163 -9.83 -0.52 6.28
N TRP A 164 -9.27 0.15 5.28
CA TRP A 164 -8.81 1.53 5.38
C TRP A 164 -9.96 2.46 5.77
N HIS A 165 -11.11 2.34 5.08
CA HIS A 165 -12.29 3.14 5.40
C HIS A 165 -12.82 2.85 6.82
N ARG A 166 -12.74 1.60 7.29
CA ARG A 166 -13.13 1.24 8.66
C ARG A 166 -12.30 1.96 9.72
N VAL A 167 -10.98 2.04 9.53
CA VAL A 167 -10.06 2.55 10.55
C VAL A 167 -9.86 4.06 10.51
N VAL A 168 -10.05 4.69 9.35
CA VAL A 168 -9.94 6.14 9.22
C VAL A 168 -11.13 6.84 9.88
N ARG A 169 -10.87 7.98 10.50
CA ARG A 169 -11.92 8.82 11.11
C ARG A 169 -12.70 9.56 10.04
N PRO A 170 -13.95 9.97 10.33
CA PRO A 170 -14.59 11.00 9.54
C PRO A 170 -13.68 12.24 9.43
N GLU A 171 -13.61 12.81 8.23
CA GLU A 171 -12.69 13.91 7.87
C GLU A 171 -11.20 13.52 7.88
N GLY A 172 -10.89 12.23 8.03
CA GLY A 172 -9.55 11.70 7.90
C GLY A 172 -9.14 11.55 6.43
N LEU A 173 -7.84 11.57 6.20
CA LEU A 173 -7.22 11.55 4.88
C LEU A 173 -6.59 10.19 4.59
N LEU A 174 -6.79 9.70 3.38
CA LEU A 174 -6.03 8.62 2.77
C LEU A 174 -5.06 9.22 1.76
N MET A 175 -3.77 8.88 1.86
CA MET A 175 -2.73 9.14 0.85
C MET A 175 -2.12 7.82 0.43
N PHE A 176 -1.99 7.58 -0.88
CA PHE A 176 -1.42 6.33 -1.36
C PHE A 176 -0.66 6.50 -2.67
N SER A 177 0.18 5.52 -2.98
CA SER A 177 0.77 5.32 -4.30
C SER A 177 0.71 3.85 -4.72
N ALA A 178 0.73 3.63 -6.03
CA ALA A 178 0.73 2.32 -6.64
C ALA A 178 1.56 2.31 -7.93
N PHE A 179 2.04 1.15 -8.34
CA PHE A 179 2.49 0.97 -9.71
C PHE A 179 1.25 0.82 -10.60
N GLY A 180 1.21 1.55 -11.70
CA GLY A 180 0.13 1.48 -12.69
C GLY A 180 0.35 0.40 -13.73
N VAL A 181 -0.70 0.13 -14.50
CA VAL A 181 -0.79 -0.95 -15.49
C VAL A 181 0.26 -0.87 -16.60
N ASP A 182 0.79 0.32 -16.88
CA ASP A 182 1.84 0.55 -17.88
C ASP A 182 3.26 0.32 -17.34
N SER A 183 3.41 0.06 -16.04
CA SER A 183 4.72 -0.21 -15.44
C SER A 183 5.36 -1.45 -16.07
N LEU A 184 6.61 -1.32 -16.49
CA LEU A 184 7.44 -2.40 -17.05
C LEU A 184 6.89 -3.05 -18.34
N ARG A 185 5.84 -2.51 -18.95
CA ARG A 185 5.20 -3.08 -20.15
C ARG A 185 6.24 -3.35 -21.26
N ASP A 186 7.09 -2.37 -21.52
CA ASP A 186 8.13 -2.50 -22.55
C ASP A 186 9.24 -3.50 -22.16
N LEU A 187 9.51 -3.68 -20.86
CA LEU A 187 10.58 -4.51 -20.36
C LEU A 187 10.22 -6.01 -20.39
N LEU A 188 9.00 -6.33 -20.05
CA LEU A 188 8.57 -7.68 -19.76
C LEU A 188 7.82 -8.32 -20.91
N GLY A 189 7.29 -7.52 -21.83
CA GLY A 189 6.43 -7.96 -22.92
C GLY A 189 5.06 -8.47 -22.44
N PRO A 190 4.13 -8.75 -23.35
CA PRO A 190 2.74 -9.07 -23.03
C PRO A 190 2.53 -10.43 -22.34
N GLN A 191 3.55 -11.28 -22.29
CA GLN A 191 3.47 -12.62 -21.69
C GLN A 191 4.15 -12.74 -20.33
N ALA A 192 4.64 -11.63 -19.77
CA ALA A 192 5.26 -11.69 -18.46
C ALA A 192 4.18 -11.85 -17.38
N GLU A 193 4.05 -13.03 -16.85
CA GLU A 193 3.27 -13.35 -15.65
C GLU A 193 3.91 -12.69 -14.41
N LEU A 194 3.91 -11.38 -14.38
CA LEU A 194 4.25 -10.63 -13.20
C LEU A 194 2.97 -10.15 -12.52
N VAL A 195 3.15 -9.62 -11.34
CA VAL A 195 2.09 -9.00 -10.55
C VAL A 195 1.21 -8.11 -11.45
N SER A 196 -0.09 -8.32 -11.44
CA SER A 196 -1.04 -7.43 -12.10
C SER A 196 -1.04 -6.10 -11.37
N PHE A 197 -0.66 -5.03 -12.08
CA PHE A 197 -0.79 -3.68 -11.56
C PHE A 197 -2.20 -3.16 -11.83
N PRO A 198 -2.80 -2.39 -10.89
CA PRO A 198 -4.13 -1.84 -11.08
C PRO A 198 -4.14 -0.70 -12.09
N ASP A 199 -5.28 -0.51 -12.74
CA ASP A 199 -5.61 0.72 -13.46
C ASP A 199 -6.04 1.80 -12.46
N MET A 200 -5.71 3.05 -12.75
CA MET A 200 -6.06 4.20 -11.90
C MET A 200 -7.58 4.33 -11.69
N HIS A 201 -8.37 4.11 -12.73
CA HIS A 201 -9.83 4.18 -12.63
C HIS A 201 -10.40 3.09 -11.73
N ASP A 202 -9.85 1.87 -11.81
CA ASP A 202 -10.26 0.77 -10.94
C ASP A 202 -9.96 1.06 -9.45
N ILE A 203 -8.85 1.74 -9.18
CA ILE A 203 -8.53 2.21 -7.81
C ILE A 203 -9.58 3.24 -7.37
N GLY A 204 -9.89 4.23 -8.22
CA GLY A 204 -10.87 5.26 -7.92
C GLY A 204 -12.24 4.69 -7.62
N ASP A 205 -12.71 3.76 -8.45
CA ASP A 205 -13.98 3.07 -8.25
C ASP A 205 -14.00 2.29 -6.92
N ALA A 206 -12.89 1.63 -6.57
CA ALA A 206 -12.77 0.92 -5.31
C ALA A 206 -12.85 1.84 -4.10
N LEU A 207 -12.21 3.01 -4.16
CA LEU A 207 -12.27 4.03 -3.11
C LEU A 207 -13.69 4.56 -2.92
N VAL A 208 -14.38 4.92 -4.00
CA VAL A 208 -15.77 5.40 -3.97
C VAL A 208 -16.70 4.30 -3.44
N HIS A 209 -16.52 3.06 -3.91
CA HIS A 209 -17.33 1.93 -3.44
C HIS A 209 -17.16 1.64 -1.95
N ALA A 210 -15.97 1.81 -1.41
CA ALA A 210 -15.69 1.67 0.02
C ALA A 210 -16.21 2.81 0.87
N GLY A 211 -16.65 3.93 0.26
CA GLY A 211 -17.22 5.07 0.96
C GLY A 211 -16.32 6.27 1.10
N PHE A 212 -15.13 6.28 0.49
CA PHE A 212 -14.30 7.49 0.40
C PHE A 212 -14.94 8.52 -0.52
N ALA A 213 -14.74 9.79 -0.21
CA ALA A 213 -15.20 10.92 -1.00
C ALA A 213 -14.03 11.61 -1.70
N GLU A 214 -14.35 12.26 -2.82
CA GLU A 214 -13.44 13.14 -3.55
C GLU A 214 -12.06 12.52 -3.85
N PRO A 215 -11.99 11.30 -4.44
CA PRO A 215 -10.71 10.73 -4.81
C PRO A 215 -10.06 11.59 -5.90
N VAL A 216 -8.87 12.12 -5.61
CA VAL A 216 -8.04 12.84 -6.57
C VAL A 216 -6.81 12.01 -6.84
N MET A 217 -6.61 11.65 -8.09
CA MET A 217 -5.50 10.79 -8.50
C MET A 217 -4.88 11.30 -9.79
N ASP A 218 -3.60 11.02 -9.95
CA ASP A 218 -2.88 11.19 -11.21
C ASP A 218 -1.91 10.01 -11.41
N ALA A 219 -1.50 9.84 -12.64
CA ALA A 219 -0.49 8.88 -13.03
C ALA A 219 0.66 9.61 -13.73
N GLU A 220 1.88 9.35 -13.28
CA GLU A 220 3.08 9.89 -13.89
C GLU A 220 4.02 8.78 -14.35
N ARG A 221 4.84 9.06 -15.38
CA ARG A 221 5.86 8.15 -15.85
C ARG A 221 7.20 8.49 -15.23
N MET A 222 7.74 7.56 -14.46
CA MET A 222 9.10 7.63 -13.93
C MET A 222 10.03 6.90 -14.90
N ASN A 223 10.90 7.65 -15.58
CA ASN A 223 11.88 7.12 -16.50
C ASN A 223 13.21 6.90 -15.77
N LEU A 224 13.66 5.65 -15.73
CA LEU A 224 14.91 5.26 -15.09
C LEU A 224 15.88 4.69 -16.11
N GLY A 225 17.18 4.88 -15.88
CA GLY A 225 18.24 4.32 -16.72
C GLY A 225 19.25 3.55 -15.87
N TYR A 226 19.53 2.31 -16.23
CA TYR A 226 20.47 1.46 -15.50
C TYR A 226 21.70 1.14 -16.33
N ARG A 227 22.89 1.23 -15.73
CA ARG A 227 24.14 0.88 -16.39
C ARG A 227 24.34 -0.62 -16.54
N ARG A 228 23.71 -1.43 -15.68
CA ARG A 228 23.84 -2.89 -15.63
C ARG A 228 22.48 -3.52 -15.44
N ALA A 229 22.22 -4.62 -16.14
CA ALA A 229 20.99 -5.38 -16.00
C ALA A 229 20.80 -5.96 -14.60
N GLU A 230 21.90 -6.34 -13.92
CA GLU A 230 21.81 -6.87 -12.56
C GLU A 230 21.35 -5.81 -11.54
N ASP A 231 21.77 -4.55 -11.73
CA ASP A 231 21.34 -3.45 -10.85
C ASP A 231 19.84 -3.17 -11.04
N LEU A 232 19.38 -3.14 -12.30
CA LEU A 232 17.95 -3.08 -12.61
C LEU A 232 17.16 -4.19 -11.93
N ILE A 233 17.59 -5.45 -12.10
CA ILE A 233 16.90 -6.60 -11.51
C ILE A 233 16.86 -6.51 -9.99
N ALA A 234 17.95 -6.08 -9.39
CA ALA A 234 18.03 -5.96 -7.94
C ALA A 234 17.12 -4.86 -7.40
N GLU A 235 17.05 -3.71 -8.08
CA GLU A 235 16.13 -2.60 -7.75
C GLU A 235 14.66 -3.03 -7.90
N LEU A 236 14.29 -3.67 -9.02
CA LEU A 236 12.94 -4.18 -9.21
C LEU A 236 12.56 -5.24 -8.16
N ARG A 237 13.50 -6.09 -7.76
CA ARG A 237 13.26 -7.04 -6.66
C ARG A 237 13.08 -6.35 -5.31
N ALA A 238 13.76 -5.24 -5.10
CA ALA A 238 13.60 -4.45 -3.88
C ALA A 238 12.25 -3.72 -3.87
N ALA A 239 11.81 -3.18 -5.00
CA ALA A 239 10.56 -2.44 -5.11
C ALA A 239 9.32 -3.36 -5.15
N LEU A 240 9.34 -4.39 -6.00
CA LEU A 240 8.18 -5.26 -6.29
C LEU A 240 8.21 -6.60 -5.54
N GLY A 241 9.36 -7.02 -5.07
CA GLY A 241 9.57 -8.39 -4.61
C GLY A 241 9.83 -9.36 -5.77
N GLY A 242 9.38 -10.59 -5.63
CA GLY A 242 9.41 -11.58 -6.71
C GLY A 242 8.00 -11.99 -7.12
N ASN A 243 7.87 -12.94 -8.03
CA ASN A 243 6.58 -13.47 -8.44
C ASN A 243 5.90 -14.22 -7.27
N ALA A 244 4.78 -13.71 -6.78
CA ALA A 244 3.97 -14.31 -5.73
C ALA A 244 2.69 -14.98 -6.25
N LEU A 245 2.48 -15.07 -7.57
CA LEU A 245 1.29 -15.69 -8.15
C LEU A 245 1.17 -17.17 -7.74
N THR A 246 -0.05 -17.65 -7.55
CA THR A 246 -0.33 -19.05 -7.20
C THR A 246 0.14 -20.01 -8.29
N GLY A 247 -0.05 -19.64 -9.57
CA GLY A 247 0.38 -20.38 -10.75
C GLY A 247 1.86 -20.27 -11.10
N ARG A 248 2.66 -19.52 -10.33
CA ARG A 248 4.07 -19.31 -10.66
C ARG A 248 4.87 -20.59 -10.73
N ARG A 249 5.88 -20.61 -11.57
CA ARG A 249 6.88 -21.68 -11.58
C ARG A 249 7.60 -21.75 -10.23
N ARG A 250 7.60 -22.92 -9.58
CA ARG A 250 8.24 -23.15 -8.27
C ARG A 250 9.66 -23.74 -8.36
N SER A 251 10.10 -24.10 -9.56
CA SER A 251 11.46 -24.61 -9.79
C SER A 251 12.48 -23.46 -9.86
N LEU A 252 13.74 -23.79 -9.58
CA LEU A 252 14.84 -22.85 -9.75
C LEU A 252 14.96 -22.42 -11.21
N LEU A 253 15.26 -21.15 -11.42
CA LEU A 253 15.61 -20.61 -12.72
C LEU A 253 17.03 -21.11 -13.07
N GLY A 254 17.15 -21.91 -14.14
CA GLY A 254 18.47 -22.41 -14.58
C GLY A 254 19.36 -21.25 -15.04
N ARG A 255 20.68 -21.43 -14.89
CA ARG A 255 21.69 -20.41 -15.28
C ARG A 255 21.52 -19.91 -16.71
N ALA A 256 21.20 -20.83 -17.65
CA ALA A 256 21.00 -20.48 -19.05
C ALA A 256 19.78 -19.59 -19.29
N VAL A 257 18.69 -19.80 -18.54
CA VAL A 257 17.49 -18.93 -18.61
C VAL A 257 17.79 -17.56 -18.04
N TYR A 258 18.50 -17.50 -16.90
CA TYR A 258 18.91 -16.26 -16.30
C TYR A 258 19.83 -15.43 -17.21
N ARG A 259 20.83 -16.08 -17.86
CA ARG A 259 21.69 -15.39 -18.84
C ARG A 259 20.91 -14.81 -20.00
N ARG A 260 20.02 -15.62 -20.62
CA ARG A 260 19.18 -15.12 -21.73
C ARG A 260 18.34 -13.92 -21.32
N TRP A 261 17.88 -13.87 -20.07
CA TRP A 261 17.16 -12.73 -19.57
C TRP A 261 18.05 -11.49 -19.41
N ILE A 262 19.26 -11.66 -18.86
CA ILE A 262 20.28 -10.58 -18.82
C ILE A 262 20.60 -10.08 -20.22
N ASP A 263 20.89 -10.98 -21.18
CA ASP A 263 21.21 -10.62 -22.56
C ASP A 263 20.06 -9.85 -23.23
N ALA A 264 18.83 -10.24 -22.97
CA ALA A 264 17.63 -9.52 -23.46
C ALA A 264 17.48 -8.11 -22.86
N LEU A 265 17.85 -7.91 -21.60
CA LEU A 265 17.88 -6.59 -20.98
C LEU A 265 19.02 -5.74 -21.55
N GLU A 266 20.21 -6.32 -21.70
CA GLU A 266 21.38 -5.64 -22.26
C GLU A 266 21.15 -5.22 -23.72
N SER A 267 20.42 -6.01 -24.53
CA SER A 267 20.10 -5.67 -25.92
C SER A 267 19.19 -4.42 -26.06
N ARG A 268 18.57 -3.97 -24.97
CA ARG A 268 17.73 -2.76 -24.92
C ARG A 268 18.51 -1.49 -24.59
N ARG A 269 19.82 -1.61 -24.45
CA ARG A 269 20.70 -0.48 -24.12
C ARG A 269 20.59 0.61 -25.17
N SER A 270 20.25 1.80 -24.73
CA SER A 270 20.16 3.00 -25.58
C SER A 270 21.53 3.55 -25.95
N ALA A 271 21.56 4.54 -26.84
CA ALA A 271 22.79 5.15 -27.33
C ALA A 271 23.62 5.83 -26.23
N ASP A 272 22.99 6.26 -25.15
CA ASP A 272 23.62 6.84 -23.95
C ASP A 272 24.24 5.78 -23.02
N GLY A 273 24.15 4.50 -23.39
CA GLY A 273 24.71 3.39 -22.63
C GLY A 273 23.87 2.95 -21.43
N LEU A 274 22.60 3.36 -21.34
CA LEU A 274 21.68 2.97 -20.26
C LEU A 274 20.61 1.99 -20.73
N ILE A 275 20.16 1.12 -19.84
CA ILE A 275 18.99 0.26 -20.06
C ILE A 275 17.78 1.05 -19.57
N PRO A 276 16.88 1.50 -20.46
CA PRO A 276 15.74 2.31 -20.08
C PRO A 276 14.64 1.45 -19.42
N VAL A 277 14.03 2.01 -18.39
CA VAL A 277 12.88 1.42 -17.69
C VAL A 277 11.84 2.50 -17.43
N VAL A 278 10.60 2.22 -17.76
CA VAL A 278 9.47 3.11 -17.48
C VAL A 278 8.59 2.46 -16.42
N LEU A 279 8.34 3.21 -15.36
CA LEU A 279 7.38 2.88 -14.31
C LEU A 279 6.25 3.91 -14.38
N GLU A 280 5.02 3.43 -14.40
CA GLU A 280 3.86 4.26 -14.18
C GLU A 280 3.59 4.30 -12.68
N ILE A 281 3.60 5.49 -12.11
CA ILE A 281 3.33 5.70 -10.68
C ILE A 281 1.99 6.41 -10.56
N ILE A 282 1.03 5.72 -9.99
CA ILE A 282 -0.26 6.29 -9.60
C ILE A 282 -0.12 6.83 -8.18
N GLN A 283 -0.49 8.08 -8.00
CA GLN A 283 -0.57 8.70 -6.68
C GLN A 283 -1.96 9.27 -6.47
N GLY A 284 -2.46 9.17 -5.25
CA GLY A 284 -3.78 9.69 -4.98
C GLY A 284 -4.05 9.96 -3.51
N HIS A 285 -5.12 10.71 -3.30
CA HIS A 285 -5.69 10.91 -1.99
C HIS A 285 -7.22 10.86 -2.05
N ALA A 286 -7.83 10.56 -0.92
CA ALA A 286 -9.27 10.59 -0.75
C ALA A 286 -9.62 10.91 0.71
N TRP A 287 -10.81 11.47 0.93
CA TRP A 287 -11.28 11.83 2.25
C TRP A 287 -12.32 10.82 2.76
N CYS A 288 -12.27 10.53 4.04
CA CYS A 288 -13.39 9.89 4.70
C CYS A 288 -14.46 10.96 4.96
N PRO A 289 -15.69 10.81 4.40
CA PRO A 289 -16.70 11.85 4.56
C PRO A 289 -17.07 12.07 6.02
N SER A 290 -17.42 13.32 6.37
CA SER A 290 -17.98 13.64 7.67
C SER A 290 -19.29 12.88 7.88
N ARG A 291 -19.54 12.38 9.09
CA ARG A 291 -20.86 11.84 9.43
C ARG A 291 -21.87 12.98 9.34
N LYS A 292 -22.80 12.94 8.38
CA LYS A 292 -23.92 13.86 8.35
C LYS A 292 -24.69 13.72 9.64
N ARG A 293 -24.59 14.70 10.53
CA ARG A 293 -25.52 14.83 11.65
C ARG A 293 -26.86 15.24 11.05
N LEU A 294 -27.84 14.38 11.15
CA LEU A 294 -29.20 14.78 10.86
C LEU A 294 -29.63 15.84 11.89
N PRO A 295 -30.39 16.85 11.50
CA PRO A 295 -31.02 17.75 12.45
C PRO A 295 -31.79 17.00 13.53
N GLU A 296 -31.87 17.57 14.73
CA GLU A 296 -32.58 16.96 15.83
C GLU A 296 -34.03 16.65 15.42
N GLY A 297 -34.50 15.43 15.66
CA GLY A 297 -35.84 14.96 15.26
C GLY A 297 -35.91 14.23 13.91
N LEU A 298 -34.82 14.13 13.12
CA LEU A 298 -34.78 13.35 11.89
C LEU A 298 -34.01 12.04 12.11
N SER A 299 -34.58 10.92 11.64
CA SER A 299 -33.91 9.62 11.60
C SER A 299 -33.55 9.24 10.16
N PRO A 300 -32.39 8.62 9.92
CA PRO A 300 -32.01 8.20 8.56
C PRO A 300 -32.97 7.10 8.10
N VAL A 301 -33.56 7.29 6.92
CA VAL A 301 -34.34 6.24 6.25
C VAL A 301 -33.38 5.47 5.34
N THR A 302 -33.08 4.23 5.70
CA THR A 302 -32.27 3.33 4.87
C THR A 302 -33.18 2.59 3.90
N PHE A 303 -33.05 2.90 2.62
CA PHE A 303 -33.72 2.13 1.57
C PHE A 303 -32.87 0.88 1.27
N THR A 304 -33.34 -0.28 1.69
CA THR A 304 -32.77 -1.54 1.24
C THR A 304 -33.49 -1.92 -0.06
N PRO A 305 -32.81 -1.94 -1.22
CA PRO A 305 -33.46 -2.38 -2.45
C PRO A 305 -33.98 -3.81 -2.25
N ARG A 306 -35.27 -4.02 -2.50
CA ARG A 306 -35.85 -5.35 -2.46
C ARG A 306 -35.20 -6.15 -3.61
N ALA A 307 -34.53 -7.26 -3.29
CA ALA A 307 -33.99 -8.14 -4.30
C ALA A 307 -35.10 -8.48 -5.30
N VAL A 308 -34.91 -8.08 -6.56
CA VAL A 308 -35.80 -8.50 -7.64
C VAL A 308 -35.63 -10.01 -7.75
N ARG A 309 -36.62 -10.77 -7.26
CA ARG A 309 -36.68 -12.19 -7.57
C ARG A 309 -36.79 -12.30 -9.08
N SER A 310 -35.76 -12.85 -9.72
CA SER A 310 -35.83 -13.30 -11.11
C SER A 310 -36.84 -14.47 -11.18
N GLY A 311 -38.10 -14.11 -11.23
CA GLY A 311 -39.14 -15.05 -11.56
C GLY A 311 -39.03 -15.34 -13.04
N THR A 312 -38.65 -16.55 -13.39
CA THR A 312 -38.90 -17.14 -14.69
C THR A 312 -40.40 -17.04 -14.96
N ALA A 313 -40.80 -16.17 -15.86
CA ALA A 313 -42.18 -16.13 -16.33
C ALA A 313 -42.53 -17.51 -16.94
N PRO A 314 -43.68 -18.13 -16.58
CA PRO A 314 -44.08 -19.36 -17.21
C PRO A 314 -44.35 -19.10 -18.71
N ILE A 315 -43.67 -19.88 -19.55
CA ILE A 315 -43.93 -19.93 -20.98
C ILE A 315 -45.35 -20.52 -21.17
N LEU A 316 -46.32 -19.69 -21.59
CA LEU A 316 -47.62 -20.16 -21.97
C LEU A 316 -47.51 -20.93 -23.32
N PRO A 317 -48.14 -22.13 -23.41
CA PRO A 317 -48.16 -22.85 -24.68
C PRO A 317 -49.00 -22.10 -25.72
N PRO A 318 -48.71 -22.28 -27.04
CA PRO A 318 -49.47 -21.65 -28.10
C PRO A 318 -50.91 -22.14 -28.08
N ARG A 319 -51.85 -21.22 -28.23
CA ARG A 319 -53.27 -21.52 -28.46
C ARG A 319 -53.43 -22.04 -29.88
N GLU A 320 -54.04 -23.21 -30.01
CA GLU A 320 -54.57 -23.73 -31.26
C GLU A 320 -55.75 -22.88 -31.79
#